data_3e301fd3deea7895a0a017ec4dd39b02
#
_entry.id   3e301fd3deea7895a0a017ec4dd39b02
#
_cell.length_a   1.000
_cell.length_b   1.000
_cell.length_c   1.000
_cell.angle_alpha   90.00
_cell.angle_beta   90.00
_cell.angle_gamma   90.00
#
_symmetry.space_group_name_H-M   'P 1'
#
loop_
_entity.id
_entity.type
_entity.pdbx_description
1 polymer ?
#
loop_
_entity_poly.entity_id
_entity_poly.type
_entity_poly.pdbx_seq_one_letter_code
_entity_poly.pdbx_strand_id
1 'polypeptide(L)'
;MIEHLLETAAQGGTIDANQAERVVREADLEALLSAARQRRDLEHGDFISYSPKVFIPLTKLCRDVCRYCTFAQPPRRSEPPYLSIDEAIDIASAGAKAGCHEALFTLGDQPELRYRSAREALATMGHSSTISYLAEVAHAVHQASGLLPHVNPGIMKSS
;
A
#
# COMPACT_ATOMS: atom_id res chain seq x y z
N MET A 1 -8.83 -33.78 -14.55
CA MET A 1 -9.31 -32.52 -15.17
C MET A 1 -8.84 -31.27 -14.39
N ILE A 2 -9.03 -31.17 -13.07
CA ILE A 2 -8.43 -30.06 -12.24
C ILE A 2 -6.93 -30.20 -12.19
N GLU A 3 -6.41 -31.41 -11.99
CA GLU A 3 -4.97 -31.70 -12.00
C GLU A 3 -4.27 -31.18 -13.26
N HIS A 4 -4.88 -31.33 -14.42
CA HIS A 4 -4.34 -30.83 -15.69
C HIS A 4 -4.33 -29.26 -15.72
N LEU A 5 -5.32 -28.60 -15.15
CA LEU A 5 -5.30 -27.14 -15.04
C LEU A 5 -4.20 -26.66 -14.11
N LEU A 6 -4.00 -27.33 -12.97
CA LEU A 6 -2.92 -27.05 -12.04
C LEU A 6 -1.55 -27.29 -12.68
N GLU A 7 -1.39 -28.37 -13.41
CA GLU A 7 -0.15 -28.67 -14.13
C GLU A 7 0.14 -27.64 -15.22
N THR A 8 -0.87 -27.24 -16.00
CA THR A 8 -0.75 -26.18 -17.01
C THR A 8 -0.30 -24.88 -16.36
N ALA A 9 -0.93 -24.45 -15.27
CA ALA A 9 -0.57 -23.25 -14.56
C ALA A 9 0.84 -23.34 -13.93
N ALA A 10 1.21 -24.49 -13.35
CA ALA A 10 2.52 -24.73 -12.77
C ALA A 10 3.64 -24.60 -13.82
N GLN A 11 3.40 -25.04 -15.05
CA GLN A 11 4.35 -24.92 -16.17
C GLN A 11 4.33 -23.55 -16.85
N GLY A 12 3.56 -22.59 -16.35
CA GLY A 12 3.48 -21.23 -16.90
C GLY A 12 2.47 -21.07 -18.02
N GLY A 13 1.64 -22.07 -18.27
CA GLY A 13 0.52 -21.96 -19.20
C GLY A 13 -0.57 -21.05 -18.65
N THR A 14 -1.32 -20.44 -19.56
CA THR A 14 -2.45 -19.57 -19.20
C THR A 14 -3.72 -20.40 -19.00
N ILE A 15 -4.46 -20.10 -17.94
CA ILE A 15 -5.82 -20.60 -17.71
C ILE A 15 -6.80 -19.44 -17.85
N ASP A 16 -7.99 -19.68 -18.40
CA ASP A 16 -9.03 -18.68 -18.53
C ASP A 16 -9.79 -18.46 -17.20
N ALA A 17 -10.67 -17.45 -17.16
CA ALA A 17 -11.42 -17.09 -15.95
C ALA A 17 -12.32 -18.23 -15.44
N ASN A 18 -12.96 -19.00 -16.34
CA ASN A 18 -13.82 -20.13 -15.96
C ASN A 18 -12.98 -21.28 -15.40
N GLN A 19 -11.83 -21.52 -15.97
CA GLN A 19 -10.87 -22.52 -15.49
C GLN A 19 -10.31 -22.11 -14.12
N ALA A 20 -10.00 -20.83 -13.92
CA ALA A 20 -9.54 -20.30 -12.64
C ALA A 20 -10.62 -20.43 -11.56
N GLU A 21 -11.89 -20.13 -11.87
CA GLU A 21 -13.01 -20.32 -10.94
C GLU A 21 -13.17 -21.79 -10.55
N ARG A 22 -13.01 -22.70 -11.49
CA ARG A 22 -13.05 -24.14 -11.22
C ARG A 22 -11.90 -24.57 -10.32
N VAL A 23 -10.68 -24.09 -10.55
CA VAL A 23 -9.53 -24.37 -9.67
C VAL A 23 -9.83 -23.92 -8.24
N VAL A 24 -10.39 -22.72 -8.05
CA VAL A 24 -10.75 -22.21 -6.71
C VAL A 24 -11.79 -23.09 -6.02
N ARG A 25 -12.75 -23.63 -6.75
CA ARG A 25 -13.86 -24.42 -6.19
C ARG A 25 -13.54 -25.90 -5.99
N GLU A 26 -12.74 -26.50 -6.87
CA GLU A 26 -12.61 -27.95 -6.99
C GLU A 26 -11.21 -28.46 -6.61
N ALA A 27 -10.17 -27.59 -6.60
CA ALA A 27 -8.82 -28.05 -6.30
C ALA A 27 -8.63 -28.34 -4.81
N ASP A 28 -7.92 -29.43 -4.53
CA ASP A 28 -7.37 -29.64 -3.20
C ASP A 28 -6.32 -28.57 -2.85
N LEU A 29 -6.31 -28.12 -1.61
CA LEU A 29 -5.42 -27.03 -1.16
C LEU A 29 -3.94 -27.42 -1.32
N GLU A 30 -3.56 -28.64 -0.97
CA GLU A 30 -2.16 -29.08 -1.08
C GLU A 30 -1.72 -29.18 -2.55
N ALA A 31 -2.60 -29.64 -3.44
CA ALA A 31 -2.33 -29.66 -4.87
C ALA A 31 -2.16 -28.24 -5.44
N LEU A 32 -3.01 -27.29 -5.01
CA LEU A 32 -2.90 -25.88 -5.39
C LEU A 32 -1.58 -25.25 -4.89
N LEU A 33 -1.24 -25.49 -3.62
CA LEU A 33 0.03 -24.99 -3.04
C LEU A 33 1.24 -25.60 -3.73
N SER A 34 1.18 -26.89 -4.11
CA SER A 34 2.26 -27.55 -4.84
C SER A 34 2.46 -26.92 -6.23
N ALA A 35 1.37 -26.70 -6.97
CA ALA A 35 1.42 -26.05 -8.28
C ALA A 35 1.97 -24.61 -8.18
N ALA A 36 1.55 -23.85 -7.17
CA ALA A 36 2.05 -22.50 -6.92
C ALA A 36 3.55 -22.47 -6.59
N ARG A 37 4.05 -23.42 -5.78
CA ARG A 37 5.49 -23.57 -5.50
C ARG A 37 6.27 -23.88 -6.77
N GLN A 38 5.81 -24.86 -7.57
CA GLN A 38 6.47 -25.22 -8.83
C GLN A 38 6.56 -23.99 -9.76
N ARG A 39 5.47 -23.23 -9.89
CA ARG A 39 5.44 -22.01 -10.69
C ARG A 39 6.44 -20.98 -10.22
N ARG A 40 6.48 -20.73 -8.90
CA ARG A 40 7.44 -19.81 -8.30
C ARG A 40 8.88 -20.26 -8.56
N ASP A 41 9.17 -21.55 -8.32
CA ASP A 41 10.52 -22.09 -8.39
C ASP A 41 11.08 -22.08 -9.82
N LEU A 42 10.22 -22.26 -10.83
CA LEU A 42 10.61 -22.16 -12.24
C LEU A 42 11.08 -20.75 -12.61
N GLU A 43 10.52 -19.69 -12.00
CA GLU A 43 10.88 -18.30 -12.34
C GLU A 43 11.94 -17.72 -11.42
N HIS A 44 11.93 -18.07 -10.14
CA HIS A 44 12.71 -17.40 -9.11
C HIS A 44 13.72 -18.32 -8.40
N GLY A 45 13.62 -19.64 -8.56
CA GLY A 45 14.47 -20.60 -7.85
C GLY A 45 14.36 -20.39 -6.34
N ASP A 46 15.50 -20.38 -5.67
CA ASP A 46 15.59 -20.16 -4.21
C ASP A 46 15.69 -18.67 -3.82
N PHE A 47 15.57 -17.75 -4.77
CA PHE A 47 15.66 -16.33 -4.50
C PHE A 47 14.37 -15.79 -3.90
N ILE A 48 14.50 -15.06 -2.79
CA ILE A 48 13.44 -14.26 -2.18
C ILE A 48 13.90 -12.81 -2.18
N SER A 49 13.17 -11.95 -2.89
CA SER A 49 13.42 -10.51 -2.88
C SER A 49 12.66 -9.84 -1.73
N TYR A 50 13.25 -8.78 -1.20
CA TYR A 50 12.58 -7.87 -0.27
C TYR A 50 12.96 -6.44 -0.58
N SER A 51 12.10 -5.50 -0.23
CA SER A 51 12.38 -4.06 -0.36
C SER A 51 12.27 -3.43 1.02
N PRO A 52 13.40 -2.98 1.61
CA PRO A 52 13.35 -2.27 2.87
C PRO A 52 12.67 -0.91 2.67
N LYS A 53 11.66 -0.62 3.51
CA LYS A 53 10.84 0.58 3.41
C LYS A 53 10.88 1.38 4.70
N VAL A 54 10.91 2.70 4.59
CA VAL A 54 10.61 3.58 5.72
C VAL A 54 9.12 3.91 5.73
N PHE A 55 8.51 3.82 6.92
CA PHE A 55 7.08 4.04 7.11
C PHE A 55 6.80 5.52 7.37
N ILE A 56 5.93 6.12 6.55
CA ILE A 56 5.50 7.53 6.68
C ILE A 56 3.99 7.56 6.95
N PRO A 57 3.56 7.76 8.23
CA PRO A 57 2.15 7.83 8.58
C PRO A 57 1.60 9.23 8.31
N LEU A 58 1.33 9.56 7.04
CA LEU A 58 0.97 10.91 6.61
C LEU A 58 -0.22 11.50 7.38
N THR A 59 -1.24 10.68 7.65
CA THR A 59 -2.32 11.00 8.59
C THR A 59 -2.86 9.73 9.24
N LYS A 60 -3.14 9.80 10.54
CA LYS A 60 -3.82 8.73 11.27
C LYS A 60 -5.35 8.92 11.30
N LEU A 61 -5.85 10.05 10.79
CA LEU A 61 -7.28 10.27 10.68
C LEU A 61 -7.85 9.43 9.54
N CYS A 62 -9.01 8.80 9.78
CA CYS A 62 -9.68 7.95 8.79
C CYS A 62 -11.19 8.15 8.87
N ARG A 63 -11.89 8.20 7.73
CA ARG A 63 -13.35 8.26 7.73
C ARG A 63 -13.97 6.94 8.18
N ASP A 64 -13.27 5.82 8.01
CA ASP A 64 -13.79 4.49 8.31
C ASP A 64 -13.59 4.11 9.77
N VAL A 65 -14.37 3.13 10.24
CA VAL A 65 -14.31 2.55 11.59
C VAL A 65 -14.17 1.04 11.46
N CYS A 66 -12.94 0.61 11.18
CA CYS A 66 -12.63 -0.81 11.06
C CYS A 66 -12.27 -1.39 12.44
N ARG A 67 -13.00 -2.39 12.90
CA ARG A 67 -12.83 -2.97 14.25
C ARG A 67 -11.45 -3.59 14.52
N TYR A 68 -10.75 -3.99 13.48
CA TYR A 68 -9.40 -4.57 13.55
C TYR A 68 -8.28 -3.55 13.38
N CYS A 69 -8.58 -2.32 12.95
CA CYS A 69 -7.58 -1.31 12.66
C CYS A 69 -7.05 -0.67 13.95
N THR A 70 -5.74 -0.81 14.16
CA THR A 70 -5.02 -0.16 15.27
C THR A 70 -4.31 1.13 14.85
N PHE A 71 -4.32 1.46 13.56
CA PHE A 71 -3.64 2.62 13.00
C PHE A 71 -4.46 3.90 13.13
N ALA A 72 -5.75 3.84 12.79
CA ALA A 72 -6.63 4.99 12.77
C ALA A 72 -6.88 5.54 14.19
N GLN A 73 -6.77 6.87 14.32
CA GLN A 73 -6.99 7.58 15.58
C GLN A 73 -7.94 8.75 15.37
N PRO A 74 -8.77 9.10 16.36
CA PRO A 74 -9.60 10.30 16.30
C PRO A 74 -8.73 11.56 16.39
N PRO A 75 -9.24 12.72 15.92
CA PRO A 75 -8.53 13.99 16.05
C PRO A 75 -8.23 14.34 17.49
N ARG A 76 -7.01 14.79 17.76
CA ARG A 76 -6.57 15.29 19.07
C ARG A 76 -6.22 16.79 18.94
N ARG A 77 -6.56 17.58 19.95
CA ARG A 77 -6.30 19.04 19.93
C ARG A 77 -4.82 19.39 19.88
N SER A 78 -3.97 18.53 20.42
CA SER A 78 -2.53 18.74 20.56
C SER A 78 -1.71 18.19 19.38
N GLU A 79 -2.33 17.52 18.42
CA GLU A 79 -1.64 16.86 17.31
C GLU A 79 -2.15 17.40 15.98
N PRO A 80 -1.25 17.74 15.03
CA PRO A 80 -1.66 18.15 13.69
C PRO A 80 -2.36 16.99 12.98
N PRO A 81 -3.37 17.24 12.15
CA PRO A 81 -4.08 16.23 11.39
C PRO A 81 -3.22 15.45 10.38
N TYR A 82 -2.18 16.09 9.88
CA TYR A 82 -1.25 15.57 8.88
C TYR A 82 0.18 15.86 9.30
N LEU A 83 1.12 15.00 8.91
CA LEU A 83 2.54 15.33 8.92
C LEU A 83 2.77 16.49 7.95
N SER A 84 3.67 17.41 8.30
CA SER A 84 4.18 18.42 7.37
C SER A 84 5.10 17.78 6.32
N ILE A 85 5.37 18.51 5.24
CA ILE A 85 6.32 18.08 4.21
C ILE A 85 7.71 17.87 4.81
N ASP A 86 8.16 18.79 5.67
CA ASP A 86 9.48 18.71 6.31
C ASP A 86 9.61 17.48 7.21
N GLU A 87 8.59 17.18 8.04
CA GLU A 87 8.57 15.98 8.88
C GLU A 87 8.62 14.70 8.01
N ALA A 88 7.89 14.67 6.90
CA ALA A 88 7.93 13.53 5.98
C ALA A 88 9.30 13.37 5.31
N ILE A 89 9.95 14.46 4.92
CA ILE A 89 11.31 14.49 4.35
C ILE A 89 12.33 14.00 5.39
N ASP A 90 12.21 14.44 6.64
CA ASP A 90 13.12 14.01 7.71
C ASP A 90 13.04 12.51 7.96
N ILE A 91 11.81 11.96 8.03
CA ILE A 91 11.58 10.51 8.15
C ILE A 91 12.18 9.76 6.95
N ALA A 92 11.92 10.23 5.74
CA ALA A 92 12.43 9.61 4.52
C ALA A 92 13.95 9.66 4.43
N SER A 93 14.56 10.79 4.79
CA SER A 93 16.01 10.98 4.80
C SER A 93 16.70 10.06 5.81
N ALA A 94 16.09 9.87 6.98
CA ALA A 94 16.57 8.88 7.95
C ALA A 94 16.46 7.44 7.40
N GLY A 95 15.35 7.11 6.71
CA GLY A 95 15.16 5.84 6.04
C GLY A 95 16.19 5.58 4.94
N ALA A 96 16.46 6.57 4.10
CA ALA A 96 17.48 6.48 3.05
C ALA A 96 18.88 6.21 3.62
N LYS A 97 19.26 6.92 4.70
CA LYS A 97 20.52 6.67 5.43
C LYS A 97 20.59 5.28 6.04
N ALA A 98 19.44 4.69 6.41
CA ALA A 98 19.35 3.32 6.93
C ALA A 98 19.32 2.24 5.83
N GLY A 99 19.40 2.62 4.54
CA GLY A 99 19.40 1.68 3.41
C GLY A 99 18.02 1.29 2.91
N CYS A 100 16.96 2.05 3.24
CA CYS A 100 15.65 1.86 2.63
C CYS A 100 15.68 2.25 1.15
N HIS A 101 14.85 1.59 0.35
CA HIS A 101 14.68 1.88 -1.07
C HIS A 101 13.36 2.56 -1.37
N GLU A 102 12.37 2.41 -0.51
CA GLU A 102 11.03 2.95 -0.68
C GLU A 102 10.59 3.74 0.56
N ALA A 103 9.78 4.78 0.31
CA ALA A 103 9.02 5.51 1.30
C ALA A 103 7.56 5.04 1.27
N LEU A 104 7.15 4.26 2.28
CA LEU A 104 5.80 3.71 2.37
C LEU A 104 4.87 4.71 3.05
N PHE A 105 4.07 5.41 2.25
CA PHE A 105 3.02 6.28 2.74
C PHE A 105 1.80 5.48 3.16
N THR A 106 1.50 5.50 4.44
CA THR A 106 0.29 4.91 5.01
C THR A 106 -0.57 6.01 5.60
N LEU A 107 -1.85 5.98 5.30
CA LEU A 107 -2.78 7.02 5.72
C LEU A 107 -4.19 6.44 5.91
N GLY A 108 -5.00 7.16 6.68
CA GLY A 108 -6.42 6.85 6.76
C GLY A 108 -7.17 7.31 5.51
N ASP A 109 -8.24 6.59 5.17
CA ASP A 109 -9.04 6.87 3.98
C ASP A 109 -9.84 8.16 4.14
N GLN A 110 -9.68 9.08 3.20
CA GLN A 110 -10.44 10.34 3.00
C GLN A 110 -10.95 10.99 4.31
N PRO A 111 -10.07 11.32 5.28
CA PRO A 111 -10.50 11.88 6.57
C PRO A 111 -11.23 13.22 6.45
N GLU A 112 -10.99 13.97 5.39
CA GLU A 112 -11.68 15.22 5.07
C GLU A 112 -13.20 15.06 4.91
N LEU A 113 -13.69 13.87 4.55
CA LEU A 113 -15.13 13.60 4.47
C LEU A 113 -15.79 13.47 5.84
N ARG A 114 -15.01 13.15 6.88
CA ARG A 114 -15.50 12.96 8.24
C ARG A 114 -15.13 14.09 9.19
N TYR A 115 -13.89 14.55 9.15
CA TYR A 115 -13.35 15.44 10.17
C TYR A 115 -13.17 16.87 9.66
N ARG A 116 -13.72 17.84 10.42
CA ARG A 116 -13.53 19.28 10.16
C ARG A 116 -12.07 19.69 10.23
N SER A 117 -11.33 19.18 11.24
CA SER A 117 -9.90 19.46 11.41
C SER A 117 -9.06 19.04 10.20
N ALA A 118 -9.40 17.91 9.55
CA ALA A 118 -8.73 17.49 8.32
C ALA A 118 -8.98 18.48 7.17
N ARG A 119 -10.24 18.92 6.97
CA ARG A 119 -10.59 19.90 5.95
C ARG A 119 -9.88 21.25 6.16
N GLU A 120 -9.87 21.75 7.40
CA GLU A 120 -9.23 23.01 7.75
C GLU A 120 -7.72 22.96 7.55
N ALA A 121 -7.08 21.85 7.93
CA ALA A 121 -5.65 21.65 7.71
C ALA A 121 -5.31 21.60 6.22
N LEU A 122 -6.06 20.82 5.43
CA LEU A 122 -5.87 20.75 3.97
C LEU A 122 -6.04 22.12 3.32
N ALA A 123 -7.09 22.86 3.66
CA ALA A 123 -7.33 24.19 3.12
C ALA A 123 -6.19 25.16 3.45
N THR A 124 -5.63 25.10 4.68
CA THR A 124 -4.47 25.91 5.09
C THR A 124 -3.22 25.58 4.26
N MET A 125 -3.07 24.31 3.88
CA MET A 125 -1.96 23.84 3.04
C MET A 125 -2.23 24.02 1.53
N GLY A 126 -3.40 24.54 1.13
CA GLY A 126 -3.77 24.75 -0.28
C GLY A 126 -4.33 23.53 -1.00
N HIS A 127 -4.77 22.51 -0.27
CA HIS A 127 -5.28 21.26 -0.84
C HIS A 127 -6.79 21.08 -0.62
N SER A 128 -7.45 20.44 -1.58
CA SER A 128 -8.87 20.08 -1.49
C SER A 128 -9.10 18.67 -0.97
N SER A 129 -8.07 17.82 -0.97
CA SER A 129 -8.16 16.41 -0.58
C SER A 129 -6.85 15.88 0.00
N THR A 130 -6.97 14.83 0.80
CA THR A 130 -5.80 14.08 1.30
C THR A 130 -4.96 13.52 0.16
N ILE A 131 -5.58 13.10 -0.94
CA ILE A 131 -4.87 12.56 -2.11
C ILE A 131 -4.03 13.64 -2.80
N SER A 132 -4.54 14.88 -2.95
CA SER A 132 -3.76 15.96 -3.55
C SER A 132 -2.54 16.34 -2.68
N TYR A 133 -2.70 16.35 -1.36
CA TYR A 133 -1.59 16.56 -0.43
C TYR A 133 -0.57 15.42 -0.47
N LEU A 134 -1.05 14.16 -0.48
CA LEU A 134 -0.17 13.00 -0.64
C LEU A 134 0.71 13.09 -1.89
N ALA A 135 0.14 13.52 -3.02
CA ALA A 135 0.90 13.65 -4.26
C ALA A 135 2.05 14.67 -4.14
N GLU A 136 1.79 15.82 -3.49
CA GLU A 136 2.83 16.83 -3.24
C GLU A 136 3.91 16.29 -2.30
N VAL A 137 3.52 15.70 -1.16
CA VAL A 137 4.48 15.16 -0.18
C VAL A 137 5.31 14.02 -0.78
N ALA A 138 4.68 13.13 -1.55
CA ALA A 138 5.38 12.03 -2.21
C ALA A 138 6.43 12.54 -3.22
N HIS A 139 6.08 13.58 -3.98
CA HIS A 139 7.03 14.24 -4.87
C HIS A 139 8.19 14.87 -4.10
N ALA A 140 7.91 15.65 -3.05
CA ALA A 140 8.93 16.32 -2.24
C ALA A 140 9.88 15.31 -1.57
N VAL A 141 9.33 14.22 -1.01
CA VAL A 141 10.11 13.13 -0.40
C VAL A 141 11.01 12.46 -1.43
N HIS A 142 10.49 12.18 -2.63
CA HIS A 142 11.30 11.59 -3.69
C HIS A 142 12.46 12.50 -4.11
N GLN A 143 12.21 13.78 -4.29
CA GLN A 143 13.23 14.76 -4.66
C GLN A 143 14.32 14.91 -3.58
N ALA A 144 13.93 14.89 -2.31
CA ALA A 144 14.85 15.10 -1.20
C ALA A 144 15.66 13.85 -0.81
N SER A 145 15.06 12.66 -0.89
CA SER A 145 15.65 11.41 -0.37
C SER A 145 16.08 10.41 -1.44
N GLY A 146 15.57 10.54 -2.67
CA GLY A 146 15.72 9.54 -3.74
C GLY A 146 14.91 8.26 -3.55
N LEU A 147 14.20 8.11 -2.42
CA LEU A 147 13.36 6.93 -2.19
C LEU A 147 12.17 6.90 -3.15
N LEU A 148 11.79 5.69 -3.59
CA LEU A 148 10.58 5.52 -4.39
C LEU A 148 9.33 5.63 -3.50
N PRO A 149 8.37 6.52 -3.82
CA PRO A 149 7.12 6.59 -3.09
C PRO A 149 6.26 5.34 -3.35
N HIS A 150 5.94 4.63 -2.27
CA HIS A 150 5.01 3.53 -2.26
C HIS A 150 3.76 3.98 -1.49
N VAL A 151 2.64 4.16 -2.18
CA VAL A 151 1.47 4.80 -1.60
C VAL A 151 0.32 3.82 -1.37
N ASN A 152 -0.27 3.85 -0.17
CA ASN A 152 -1.51 3.16 0.18
C ASN A 152 -2.62 4.20 0.41
N PRO A 153 -3.18 4.78 -0.66
CA PRO A 153 -3.99 5.99 -0.57
C PRO A 153 -5.44 5.77 -0.14
N GLY A 154 -5.87 4.51 0.04
CA GLY A 154 -7.27 4.17 0.21
C GLY A 154 -8.06 4.22 -1.10
N ILE A 155 -9.32 4.65 -1.04
CA ILE A 155 -10.19 4.69 -2.21
C ILE A 155 -9.88 5.93 -3.06
N MET A 156 -9.44 5.69 -4.30
CA MET A 156 -9.29 6.72 -5.31
C MET A 156 -10.48 6.71 -6.27
N LYS A 157 -10.91 7.88 -6.70
CA LYS A 157 -11.91 8.00 -7.78
C LYS A 157 -11.17 7.96 -9.11
N SER A 158 -11.74 7.29 -10.10
CA SER A 158 -11.33 7.48 -11.50
C SER A 158 -11.61 8.94 -11.89
N SER A 159 -10.61 9.65 -12.38
CA SER A 159 -10.77 10.98 -13.00
C SER A 159 -11.45 10.85 -14.35
#